data_533b03531081e6d9dcf3267d786fa006
#
_entry.id   533b03531081e6d9dcf3267d786fa006
#
_cell.length_a   1.000
_cell.length_b   1.000
_cell.length_c   1.000
_cell.angle_alpha   90.00
_cell.angle_beta   90.00
_cell.angle_gamma   90.00
#
_symmetry.space_group_name_H-M   'P 1'
#
loop_
_entity.id
_entity.type
_entity.pdbx_description
1 polymer ?
#
loop_
_entity_poly.entity_id
_entity_poly.type
_entity_poly.pdbx_seq_one_letter_code
_entity_poly.pdbx_strand_id
1 'polypeptide(L)'
;MRQTNSIIIGTRGSDLALWQANFVRKELETRGHHVHIQIIKTQGDQLQELSFDKMEGKGFFTKEIEAALLSNDIDLAVHSHKDLETKQPDGLEVAAVSSRANPCELLLIRESVYQENALWGLKKDAIVGTSSARRKSQLLALRSDVQIKELRGNVPTRVEKLKTGAYDAILLAKAGILRLELDLSGLVCIDLTPDEFVPAPAQGVLALQIRSADIELKHALQQINDPAVQKLIHLERSVLSLMDGGCQLPLGVFCDNKYVHVAFSDDAMHPSRYFRFPYKDDPGFPKKIVEHLQHQQV
;
A
#
# COMPACT_ATOMS: atom_id res chain seq x y z
N MET A 1 10.17 -32.70 15.18
CA MET A 1 11.19 -32.42 14.13
C MET A 1 10.44 -31.83 12.96
N ARG A 2 10.65 -30.55 12.58
CA ARG A 2 10.09 -29.99 11.34
C ARG A 2 10.66 -30.80 10.16
N GLN A 3 9.80 -31.20 9.21
CA GLN A 3 10.29 -31.70 7.92
C GLN A 3 11.09 -30.58 7.26
N THR A 4 12.35 -30.81 6.98
CA THR A 4 13.38 -29.84 6.57
C THR A 4 13.14 -29.18 5.19
N ASN A 5 11.95 -29.29 4.59
CA ASN A 5 11.65 -28.80 3.25
C ASN A 5 10.32 -28.05 3.11
N SER A 6 9.68 -27.59 4.19
CA SER A 6 8.39 -26.92 4.11
C SER A 6 8.49 -25.48 4.63
N ILE A 7 8.11 -24.50 3.79
CA ILE A 7 8.05 -23.07 4.11
C ILE A 7 6.66 -22.74 4.69
N ILE A 8 6.62 -22.13 5.86
CA ILE A 8 5.38 -21.65 6.47
C ILE A 8 5.23 -20.15 6.18
N ILE A 9 4.24 -19.79 5.38
CA ILE A 9 3.87 -18.39 5.11
C ILE A 9 2.87 -17.92 6.16
N GLY A 10 3.26 -16.90 6.94
CA GLY A 10 2.34 -16.18 7.81
C GLY A 10 1.62 -15.05 7.09
N THR A 11 0.32 -14.93 7.30
CA THR A 11 -0.50 -13.87 6.71
C THR A 11 -1.73 -13.56 7.56
N ARG A 12 -2.37 -12.41 7.32
CA ARG A 12 -3.66 -12.07 7.92
C ARG A 12 -4.79 -12.90 7.29
N GLY A 13 -5.92 -12.95 7.98
CA GLY A 13 -7.12 -13.67 7.51
C GLY A 13 -8.00 -12.92 6.51
N SER A 14 -7.66 -11.68 6.09
CA SER A 14 -8.47 -10.95 5.10
C SER A 14 -8.30 -11.55 3.70
N ASP A 15 -9.35 -11.47 2.86
CA ASP A 15 -9.35 -12.02 1.50
C ASP A 15 -8.15 -11.55 0.68
N LEU A 16 -7.81 -10.25 0.78
CA LEU A 16 -6.64 -9.69 0.07
C LEU A 16 -5.33 -10.27 0.59
N ALA A 17 -5.17 -10.43 1.90
CA ALA A 17 -3.95 -10.99 2.48
C ALA A 17 -3.81 -12.48 2.12
N LEU A 18 -4.90 -13.24 2.13
CA LEU A 18 -4.91 -14.64 1.69
C LEU A 18 -4.60 -14.77 0.20
N TRP A 19 -5.17 -13.89 -0.64
CA TRP A 19 -4.81 -13.86 -2.07
C TRP A 19 -3.30 -13.64 -2.26
N GLN A 20 -2.72 -12.67 -1.53
CA GLN A 20 -1.29 -12.35 -1.61
C GLN A 20 -0.40 -13.51 -1.16
N ALA A 21 -0.75 -14.17 -0.06
CA ALA A 21 -0.04 -15.34 0.42
C ALA A 21 -0.15 -16.54 -0.56
N ASN A 22 -1.34 -16.76 -1.14
CA ASN A 22 -1.55 -17.80 -2.14
C ASN A 22 -0.78 -17.54 -3.44
N PHE A 23 -0.67 -16.27 -3.87
CA PHE A 23 0.16 -15.90 -5.01
C PHE A 23 1.62 -16.28 -4.77
N VAL A 24 2.20 -15.91 -3.62
CA VAL A 24 3.58 -16.25 -3.28
C VAL A 24 3.76 -17.76 -3.09
N ARG A 25 2.79 -18.44 -2.46
CA ARG A 25 2.78 -19.91 -2.35
C ARG A 25 2.91 -20.55 -3.72
N LYS A 26 2.07 -20.17 -4.68
CA LYS A 26 2.10 -20.73 -6.05
C LYS A 26 3.46 -20.50 -6.72
N GLU A 27 4.05 -19.31 -6.56
CA GLU A 27 5.38 -19.02 -7.09
C GLU A 27 6.48 -19.90 -6.51
N LEU A 28 6.42 -20.22 -5.21
CA LEU A 28 7.37 -21.10 -4.54
C LEU A 28 7.14 -22.58 -4.89
N GLU A 29 5.87 -23.02 -4.96
CA GLU A 29 5.51 -24.39 -5.31
C GLU A 29 5.93 -24.76 -6.74
N THR A 30 5.83 -23.82 -7.70
CA THR A 30 6.32 -24.02 -9.07
C THR A 30 7.84 -24.20 -9.16
N ARG A 31 8.57 -23.82 -8.09
CA ARG A 31 10.05 -23.99 -7.94
C ARG A 31 10.41 -25.17 -7.05
N GLY A 32 9.44 -26.04 -6.72
CA GLY A 32 9.67 -27.29 -5.99
C GLY A 32 9.67 -27.16 -4.46
N HIS A 33 9.25 -26.01 -3.91
CA HIS A 33 9.11 -25.85 -2.46
C HIS A 33 7.75 -26.37 -1.97
N HIS A 34 7.70 -27.00 -0.80
CA HIS A 34 6.45 -27.27 -0.11
C HIS A 34 6.07 -26.07 0.75
N VAL A 35 4.81 -25.57 0.62
CA VAL A 35 4.40 -24.35 1.29
C VAL A 35 3.09 -24.53 2.04
N HIS A 36 3.05 -24.09 3.30
CA HIS A 36 1.85 -24.00 4.11
C HIS A 36 1.52 -22.54 4.43
N ILE A 37 0.24 -22.21 4.50
CA ILE A 37 -0.23 -20.88 4.92
C ILE A 37 -0.76 -20.98 6.35
N GLN A 38 -0.24 -20.11 7.23
CA GLN A 38 -0.70 -19.93 8.59
C GLN A 38 -1.34 -18.56 8.76
N ILE A 39 -2.61 -18.55 9.18
CA ILE A 39 -3.34 -17.31 9.45
C ILE A 39 -2.98 -16.81 10.86
N ILE A 40 -2.50 -15.57 10.94
CA ILE A 40 -2.18 -14.88 12.18
C ILE A 40 -3.19 -13.77 12.38
N LYS A 41 -3.87 -13.79 13.53
CA LYS A 41 -4.80 -12.73 13.93
C LYS A 41 -4.00 -11.53 14.45
N THR A 42 -4.25 -10.35 13.91
CA THR A 42 -3.60 -9.11 14.35
C THR A 42 -4.54 -8.22 15.14
N GLN A 43 -3.99 -7.33 15.97
CA GLN A 43 -4.79 -6.33 16.68
C GLN A 43 -5.57 -5.45 15.71
N GLY A 44 -4.98 -5.11 14.56
CA GLY A 44 -5.66 -4.33 13.54
C GLY A 44 -6.91 -5.02 12.95
N ASP A 45 -6.96 -6.36 12.95
CA ASP A 45 -8.15 -7.12 12.53
C ASP A 45 -9.26 -7.10 13.59
N GLN A 46 -8.89 -6.98 14.86
CA GLN A 46 -9.86 -6.95 15.99
C GLN A 46 -10.46 -5.55 16.21
N LEU A 47 -9.73 -4.50 15.85
CA LEU A 47 -10.08 -3.10 16.14
C LEU A 47 -10.63 -2.37 14.90
N GLN A 48 -11.43 -3.05 14.06
CA GLN A 48 -11.97 -2.47 12.80
C GLN A 48 -12.81 -1.19 13.01
N GLU A 49 -13.29 -0.92 14.21
CA GLU A 49 -14.15 0.23 14.53
C GLU A 49 -13.39 1.46 15.09
N LEU A 50 -12.13 1.31 15.54
CA LEU A 50 -11.38 2.43 16.11
C LEU A 50 -10.67 3.27 15.04
N SER A 51 -10.61 4.59 15.25
CA SER A 51 -9.95 5.54 14.35
C SER A 51 -8.44 5.37 14.38
N PHE A 52 -7.76 5.32 13.21
CA PHE A 52 -6.28 5.28 13.13
C PHE A 52 -5.64 6.50 13.80
N ASP A 53 -6.32 7.66 13.79
CA ASP A 53 -5.84 8.90 14.44
C ASP A 53 -5.85 8.78 15.98
N LYS A 54 -6.62 7.81 16.53
CA LYS A 54 -6.69 7.52 17.97
C LYS A 54 -5.88 6.28 18.37
N MET A 55 -5.27 5.61 17.41
CA MET A 55 -4.44 4.43 17.65
C MET A 55 -2.98 4.88 17.78
N GLU A 56 -2.52 5.09 19.00
CA GLU A 56 -1.10 5.31 19.29
C GLU A 56 -0.32 4.00 19.01
N GLY A 57 0.59 4.04 18.04
CA GLY A 57 1.52 2.95 17.75
C GLY A 57 1.65 2.63 16.26
N LYS A 58 2.84 2.20 15.88
CA LYS A 58 3.19 1.70 14.54
C LYS A 58 2.96 0.20 14.46
N GLY A 59 2.66 -0.34 13.29
CA GLY A 59 2.67 -1.78 13.04
C GLY A 59 1.42 -2.57 13.49
N PHE A 60 0.21 -1.98 13.52
CA PHE A 60 -1.03 -2.66 13.93
C PHE A 60 -1.37 -3.94 13.14
N PHE A 61 -0.82 -4.07 11.96
CA PHE A 61 -1.08 -5.22 11.07
C PHE A 61 0.12 -6.12 10.88
N THR A 62 1.28 -5.76 11.44
CA THR A 62 2.54 -6.48 11.20
C THR A 62 3.17 -7.05 12.46
N LYS A 63 2.95 -6.46 13.64
CA LYS A 63 3.63 -6.85 14.90
C LYS A 63 3.49 -8.33 15.25
N GLU A 64 2.29 -8.88 15.18
CA GLU A 64 2.06 -10.28 15.51
C GLU A 64 2.69 -11.22 14.48
N ILE A 65 2.72 -10.81 13.20
CA ILE A 65 3.37 -11.57 12.13
C ILE A 65 4.89 -11.50 12.29
N GLU A 66 5.43 -10.32 12.60
CA GLU A 66 6.86 -10.13 12.87
C GLU A 66 7.32 -10.89 14.13
N ALA A 67 6.50 -10.91 15.19
CA ALA A 67 6.74 -11.73 16.35
C ALA A 67 6.77 -13.23 16.01
N ALA A 68 5.86 -13.71 15.16
CA ALA A 68 5.83 -15.10 14.71
C ALA A 68 7.05 -15.48 13.82
N LEU A 69 7.60 -14.53 13.05
CA LEU A 69 8.87 -14.71 12.35
C LEU A 69 10.03 -14.88 13.35
N LEU A 70 10.13 -13.98 14.33
CA LEU A 70 11.21 -13.99 15.32
C LEU A 70 11.15 -15.21 16.23
N SER A 71 9.94 -15.72 16.57
CA SER A 71 9.75 -16.95 17.36
C SER A 71 9.93 -18.24 16.55
N ASN A 72 10.18 -18.17 15.24
CA ASN A 72 10.21 -19.32 14.32
C ASN A 72 8.88 -20.07 14.18
N ASP A 73 7.75 -19.45 14.46
CA ASP A 73 6.42 -20.05 14.21
C ASP A 73 6.07 -20.06 12.71
N ILE A 74 6.58 -19.07 11.98
CA ILE A 74 6.52 -18.97 10.52
C ILE A 74 7.92 -18.71 9.95
N ASP A 75 8.08 -18.91 8.64
CA ASP A 75 9.36 -18.70 7.95
C ASP A 75 9.35 -17.47 7.06
N LEU A 76 8.20 -17.15 6.48
CA LEU A 76 7.99 -16.06 5.54
C LEU A 76 6.72 -15.29 5.89
N ALA A 77 6.80 -13.97 5.88
CA ALA A 77 5.62 -13.10 5.93
C ALA A 77 5.40 -12.39 4.60
N VAL A 78 4.14 -12.33 4.15
CA VAL A 78 3.75 -11.64 2.91
C VAL A 78 2.93 -10.42 3.26
N HIS A 79 3.40 -9.24 2.83
CA HIS A 79 2.76 -7.97 3.12
C HIS A 79 2.46 -7.18 1.84
N SER A 80 1.40 -6.36 1.85
CA SER A 80 1.35 -5.21 0.95
C SER A 80 2.48 -4.25 1.33
N HIS A 81 3.46 -4.03 0.47
CA HIS A 81 4.71 -3.34 0.85
C HIS A 81 4.49 -1.90 1.35
N LYS A 82 3.47 -1.22 0.84
CA LYS A 82 3.09 0.13 1.28
C LYS A 82 2.63 0.21 2.75
N ASP A 83 2.15 -0.91 3.30
CA ASP A 83 1.61 -0.99 4.66
C ASP A 83 2.67 -1.46 5.69
N LEU A 84 3.85 -1.88 5.21
CA LEU A 84 4.99 -2.30 6.04
C LEU A 84 5.79 -1.09 6.49
N GLU A 85 6.20 -1.07 7.77
CA GLU A 85 7.04 0.00 8.34
C GLU A 85 8.34 0.18 7.54
N THR A 86 8.83 1.43 7.46
CA THR A 86 10.08 1.74 6.74
C THR A 86 11.30 1.16 7.46
N LYS A 87 11.28 1.15 8.78
CA LYS A 87 12.32 0.54 9.61
C LYS A 87 11.87 -0.85 10.04
N GLN A 88 12.62 -1.86 9.64
CA GLN A 88 12.35 -3.24 10.02
C GLN A 88 12.81 -3.50 11.47
N PRO A 89 12.14 -4.39 12.22
CA PRO A 89 12.64 -4.89 13.50
C PRO A 89 14.01 -5.58 13.34
N ASP A 90 14.85 -5.48 14.38
CA ASP A 90 16.13 -6.17 14.39
C ASP A 90 15.94 -7.69 14.21
N GLY A 91 16.75 -8.29 13.35
CA GLY A 91 16.65 -9.71 13.01
C GLY A 91 15.68 -10.03 11.86
N LEU A 92 14.95 -9.07 11.33
CA LEU A 92 14.10 -9.23 10.14
C LEU A 92 14.59 -8.40 8.96
N GLU A 93 14.29 -8.87 7.75
CA GLU A 93 14.55 -8.13 6.51
C GLU A 93 13.49 -8.42 5.45
N VAL A 94 13.32 -7.52 4.51
CA VAL A 94 12.60 -7.78 3.25
C VAL A 94 13.58 -8.39 2.26
N ALA A 95 13.50 -9.72 2.08
CA ALA A 95 14.44 -10.48 1.25
C ALA A 95 14.12 -10.37 -0.24
N ALA A 96 12.86 -10.19 -0.61
CA ALA A 96 12.42 -10.09 -2.00
C ALA A 96 11.16 -9.26 -2.12
N VAL A 97 10.88 -8.79 -3.33
CA VAL A 97 9.65 -8.09 -3.68
C VAL A 97 9.03 -8.68 -4.96
N SER A 98 7.71 -8.65 -5.05
CA SER A 98 7.03 -9.07 -6.26
C SER A 98 7.21 -8.08 -7.42
N SER A 99 6.88 -8.50 -8.64
CA SER A 99 6.56 -7.56 -9.71
C SER A 99 5.47 -6.58 -9.27
N ARG A 100 5.49 -5.37 -9.83
CA ARG A 100 4.55 -4.32 -9.46
C ARG A 100 3.22 -4.51 -10.21
N ALA A 101 2.15 -4.75 -9.49
CA ALA A 101 0.80 -4.65 -10.03
C ALA A 101 0.46 -3.18 -10.33
N ASN A 102 -0.70 -2.94 -10.99
CA ASN A 102 -1.09 -1.58 -11.35
C ASN A 102 -1.05 -0.62 -10.15
N PRO A 103 -0.20 0.43 -10.16
CA PRO A 103 -0.01 1.35 -9.04
C PRO A 103 -1.08 2.43 -8.92
N CYS A 104 -1.99 2.57 -9.91
CA CYS A 104 -3.02 3.61 -9.93
C CYS A 104 -3.90 3.58 -8.68
N GLU A 105 -4.43 4.75 -8.36
CA GLU A 105 -5.64 4.83 -7.55
C GLU A 105 -6.86 4.55 -8.43
N LEU A 106 -7.87 3.94 -7.86
CA LEU A 106 -9.15 3.71 -8.50
C LEU A 106 -10.22 4.51 -7.75
N LEU A 107 -10.84 5.44 -8.46
CA LEU A 107 -12.01 6.15 -7.99
C LEU A 107 -13.24 5.37 -8.44
N LEU A 108 -13.98 4.83 -7.48
CA LEU A 108 -15.26 4.15 -7.70
C LEU A 108 -16.40 5.12 -7.40
N ILE A 109 -17.31 5.30 -8.34
CA ILE A 109 -18.43 6.23 -8.24
C ILE A 109 -19.72 5.46 -8.46
N ARG A 110 -20.77 5.71 -7.68
CA ARG A 110 -22.09 5.14 -7.96
C ARG A 110 -22.60 5.71 -9.29
N GLU A 111 -23.07 4.86 -10.19
CA GLU A 111 -23.64 5.30 -11.48
C GLU A 111 -24.73 6.36 -11.33
N SER A 112 -25.56 6.22 -10.28
CA SER A 112 -26.69 7.15 -10.03
C SER A 112 -26.30 8.59 -9.73
N VAL A 113 -25.02 8.85 -9.43
CA VAL A 113 -24.51 10.20 -9.11
C VAL A 113 -23.37 10.64 -10.03
N TYR A 114 -23.02 9.82 -11.02
CA TYR A 114 -22.01 10.12 -12.01
C TYR A 114 -22.46 11.28 -12.93
N GLN A 115 -21.55 12.21 -13.21
CA GLN A 115 -21.78 13.35 -14.10
C GLN A 115 -20.67 13.44 -15.14
N GLU A 116 -20.97 13.05 -16.38
CA GLU A 116 -20.00 12.94 -17.48
C GLU A 116 -19.15 14.20 -17.71
N ASN A 117 -19.74 15.39 -17.53
CA ASN A 117 -19.06 16.67 -17.78
C ASN A 117 -18.30 17.21 -16.56
N ALA A 118 -18.29 16.51 -15.44
CA ALA A 118 -17.54 16.90 -14.23
C ALA A 118 -16.17 16.25 -14.21
N LEU A 119 -15.18 16.94 -13.63
CA LEU A 119 -13.85 16.34 -13.41
C LEU A 119 -13.97 15.03 -12.62
N TRP A 120 -13.45 13.94 -13.18
CA TRP A 120 -13.60 12.56 -12.69
C TRP A 120 -15.04 12.07 -12.57
N GLY A 121 -15.99 12.71 -13.22
CA GLY A 121 -17.41 12.35 -13.12
C GLY A 121 -18.07 12.66 -11.76
N LEU A 122 -17.39 13.39 -10.88
CA LEU A 122 -17.91 13.75 -9.56
C LEU A 122 -18.65 15.09 -9.61
N LYS A 123 -19.91 15.10 -9.14
CA LYS A 123 -20.66 16.35 -8.91
C LYS A 123 -19.97 17.20 -7.82
N LYS A 124 -20.29 18.50 -7.81
CA LYS A 124 -19.96 19.37 -6.69
C LYS A 124 -20.58 18.83 -5.38
N ASP A 125 -19.89 19.02 -4.26
CA ASP A 125 -20.29 18.56 -2.93
C ASP A 125 -20.48 17.03 -2.81
N ALA A 126 -19.91 16.24 -3.76
CA ALA A 126 -19.93 14.78 -3.69
C ALA A 126 -19.22 14.27 -2.41
N ILE A 127 -19.82 13.28 -1.76
CA ILE A 127 -19.26 12.65 -0.56
C ILE A 127 -18.24 11.58 -1.00
N VAL A 128 -16.95 11.82 -0.79
CA VAL A 128 -15.87 10.90 -1.15
C VAL A 128 -15.29 10.21 0.09
N GLY A 129 -15.37 8.89 0.12
CA GLY A 129 -14.90 8.06 1.23
C GLY A 129 -13.39 7.76 1.16
N THR A 130 -12.63 8.21 2.15
CA THR A 130 -11.23 7.79 2.38
C THR A 130 -10.77 8.12 3.79
N SER A 131 -9.94 7.26 4.39
CA SER A 131 -9.25 7.52 5.67
C SER A 131 -7.74 7.75 5.49
N SER A 132 -7.25 7.76 4.25
CA SER A 132 -5.83 7.96 3.96
C SER A 132 -5.48 9.45 3.94
N ALA A 133 -4.57 9.88 4.81
CA ALA A 133 -4.05 11.25 4.85
C ALA A 133 -3.56 11.72 3.47
N ARG A 134 -2.79 10.89 2.77
CA ARG A 134 -2.31 11.13 1.42
C ARG A 134 -3.44 11.36 0.41
N ARG A 135 -4.51 10.56 0.47
CA ARG A 135 -5.66 10.72 -0.44
C ARG A 135 -6.47 11.96 -0.11
N LYS A 136 -6.65 12.26 1.17
CA LYS A 136 -7.35 13.47 1.62
C LYS A 136 -6.67 14.72 1.09
N SER A 137 -5.36 14.86 1.32
CA SER A 137 -4.60 16.05 0.90
C SER A 137 -4.57 16.23 -0.62
N GLN A 138 -4.48 15.14 -1.39
CA GLN A 138 -4.54 15.20 -2.85
C GLN A 138 -5.96 15.52 -3.37
N LEU A 139 -7.02 14.98 -2.74
CA LEU A 139 -8.40 15.37 -3.05
C LEU A 139 -8.61 16.87 -2.81
N LEU A 140 -8.12 17.40 -1.69
CA LEU A 140 -8.23 18.85 -1.41
C LEU A 140 -7.51 19.72 -2.44
N ALA A 141 -6.40 19.22 -3.00
CA ALA A 141 -5.66 19.95 -4.03
C ALA A 141 -6.36 19.93 -5.40
N LEU A 142 -7.00 18.83 -5.77
CA LEU A 142 -7.54 18.61 -7.10
C LEU A 142 -9.06 18.83 -7.17
N ARG A 143 -9.77 18.59 -6.08
CA ARG A 143 -11.23 18.66 -5.94
C ARG A 143 -11.61 19.20 -4.56
N SER A 144 -11.26 20.46 -4.28
CA SER A 144 -11.60 21.16 -3.02
C SER A 144 -13.12 21.34 -2.82
N ASP A 145 -13.90 21.08 -3.85
CA ASP A 145 -15.36 21.17 -3.86
C ASP A 145 -16.08 19.90 -3.37
N VAL A 146 -15.36 18.81 -3.06
CA VAL A 146 -15.96 17.55 -2.53
C VAL A 146 -15.91 17.50 -1.01
N GLN A 147 -16.81 16.70 -0.43
CA GLN A 147 -16.83 16.41 1.01
C GLN A 147 -16.10 15.11 1.28
N ILE A 148 -15.06 15.15 2.10
CA ILE A 148 -14.28 13.96 2.47
C ILE A 148 -14.86 13.35 3.76
N LYS A 149 -15.20 12.04 3.69
CA LYS A 149 -15.73 11.29 4.83
C LYS A 149 -14.87 10.06 5.10
N GLU A 150 -14.64 9.76 6.39
CA GLU A 150 -13.90 8.57 6.81
C GLU A 150 -14.51 7.28 6.24
N LEU A 151 -13.65 6.41 5.67
CA LEU A 151 -14.04 5.12 5.11
C LEU A 151 -13.16 4.01 5.69
N ARG A 152 -13.80 3.05 6.36
CA ARG A 152 -13.14 1.93 7.05
C ARG A 152 -13.67 0.58 6.61
N GLY A 153 -12.89 -0.47 6.92
CA GLY A 153 -13.14 -1.86 6.57
C GLY A 153 -12.12 -2.39 5.56
N ASN A 154 -12.19 -3.67 5.26
CA ASN A 154 -11.45 -4.28 4.17
C ASN A 154 -12.01 -3.83 2.81
N VAL A 155 -11.35 -4.23 1.72
CA VAL A 155 -11.73 -3.76 0.37
C VAL A 155 -13.18 -4.13 0.01
N PRO A 156 -13.65 -5.38 0.19
CA PRO A 156 -15.06 -5.73 -0.06
C PRO A 156 -16.04 -4.89 0.76
N THR A 157 -15.79 -4.72 2.06
CA THR A 157 -16.65 -3.91 2.94
C THR A 157 -16.75 -2.45 2.48
N ARG A 158 -15.65 -1.87 1.98
CA ARG A 158 -15.64 -0.48 1.46
C ARG A 158 -16.47 -0.36 0.18
N VAL A 159 -16.36 -1.33 -0.73
CA VAL A 159 -17.18 -1.38 -1.95
C VAL A 159 -18.66 -1.53 -1.60
N GLU A 160 -19.00 -2.37 -0.64
CA GLU A 160 -20.39 -2.52 -0.16
C GLU A 160 -20.94 -1.22 0.43
N LYS A 161 -20.17 -0.53 1.25
CA LYS A 161 -20.57 0.80 1.79
C LYS A 161 -20.82 1.83 0.70
N LEU A 162 -20.09 1.77 -0.42
CA LEU A 162 -20.36 2.60 -1.58
C LEU A 162 -21.67 2.18 -2.27
N LYS A 163 -21.86 0.89 -2.55
CA LYS A 163 -23.06 0.36 -3.23
C LYS A 163 -24.34 0.67 -2.41
N THR A 164 -24.28 0.61 -1.10
CA THR A 164 -25.41 0.94 -0.20
C THR A 164 -25.67 2.44 -0.04
N GLY A 165 -24.88 3.30 -0.68
CA GLY A 165 -25.13 4.75 -0.73
C GLY A 165 -24.58 5.56 0.44
N ALA A 166 -23.72 4.98 1.28
CA ALA A 166 -23.04 5.72 2.35
C ALA A 166 -22.06 6.81 1.84
N TYR A 167 -21.67 6.70 0.58
CA TYR A 167 -20.78 7.61 -0.15
C TYR A 167 -21.25 7.78 -1.59
N ASP A 168 -20.90 8.88 -2.23
CA ASP A 168 -21.07 9.07 -3.68
C ASP A 168 -19.92 8.39 -4.45
N ALA A 169 -18.71 8.45 -3.89
CA ALA A 169 -17.52 7.80 -4.43
C ALA A 169 -16.56 7.35 -3.33
N ILE A 170 -15.65 6.44 -3.65
CA ILE A 170 -14.55 6.03 -2.77
C ILE A 170 -13.24 5.89 -3.54
N LEU A 171 -12.11 6.07 -2.84
CA LEU A 171 -10.76 5.84 -3.38
C LEU A 171 -10.16 4.54 -2.85
N LEU A 172 -9.74 3.67 -3.77
CA LEU A 172 -9.06 2.40 -3.46
C LEU A 172 -7.81 2.24 -4.33
N ALA A 173 -6.84 1.45 -3.86
CA ALA A 173 -5.71 1.03 -4.71
C ALA A 173 -6.20 0.02 -5.75
N LYS A 174 -6.00 0.29 -7.04
CA LYS A 174 -6.45 -0.57 -8.15
C LYS A 174 -5.93 -2.00 -8.02
N ALA A 175 -4.69 -2.19 -7.58
CA ALA A 175 -4.11 -3.51 -7.33
C ALA A 175 -4.94 -4.39 -6.39
N GLY A 176 -5.58 -3.80 -5.36
CA GLY A 176 -6.43 -4.54 -4.42
C GLY A 176 -7.72 -5.03 -5.06
N ILE A 177 -8.33 -4.22 -5.90
CA ILE A 177 -9.55 -4.56 -6.64
C ILE A 177 -9.27 -5.67 -7.66
N LEU A 178 -8.20 -5.54 -8.44
CA LEU A 178 -7.82 -6.54 -9.45
C LEU A 178 -7.50 -7.90 -8.84
N ARG A 179 -6.86 -7.92 -7.65
CA ARG A 179 -6.51 -9.16 -6.96
C ARG A 179 -7.73 -9.89 -6.39
N LEU A 180 -8.78 -9.17 -6.03
CA LEU A 180 -9.99 -9.75 -5.45
C LEU A 180 -11.09 -10.04 -6.46
N GLU A 181 -10.93 -9.60 -7.71
CA GLU A 181 -11.90 -9.80 -8.80
C GLU A 181 -13.33 -9.41 -8.38
N LEU A 182 -13.46 -8.28 -7.66
CA LEU A 182 -14.73 -7.87 -7.08
C LEU A 182 -15.73 -7.47 -8.16
N ASP A 183 -17.00 -7.82 -7.93
CA ASP A 183 -18.11 -7.30 -8.73
C ASP A 183 -18.29 -5.79 -8.48
N LEU A 184 -18.08 -5.01 -9.53
CA LEU A 184 -18.23 -3.55 -9.55
C LEU A 184 -19.46 -3.08 -10.34
N SER A 185 -20.42 -3.97 -10.60
CA SER A 185 -21.69 -3.64 -11.28
C SER A 185 -22.40 -2.48 -10.55
N GLY A 186 -22.90 -1.52 -11.32
CA GLY A 186 -23.54 -0.30 -10.79
C GLY A 186 -22.56 0.77 -10.30
N LEU A 187 -21.26 0.59 -10.58
CA LEU A 187 -20.21 1.55 -10.27
C LEU A 187 -19.46 1.97 -11.54
N VAL A 188 -19.20 3.26 -11.67
CA VAL A 188 -18.25 3.82 -12.65
C VAL A 188 -16.84 3.77 -12.06
N CYS A 189 -15.89 3.25 -12.84
CA CYS A 189 -14.49 3.06 -12.43
C CYS A 189 -13.62 4.06 -13.18
N ILE A 190 -12.96 4.97 -12.46
CA ILE A 190 -12.02 5.94 -13.03
C ILE A 190 -10.62 5.64 -12.51
N ASP A 191 -9.71 5.35 -13.44
CA ASP A 191 -8.29 5.20 -13.12
C ASP A 191 -7.67 6.59 -12.93
N LEU A 192 -7.12 6.85 -11.74
CA LEU A 192 -6.30 8.02 -11.49
C LEU A 192 -4.84 7.61 -11.66
N THR A 193 -4.21 8.11 -12.71
CA THR A 193 -2.83 7.74 -13.05
C THR A 193 -1.81 8.25 -12.02
N PRO A 194 -0.64 7.61 -11.86
CA PRO A 194 0.33 7.98 -10.83
C PRO A 194 0.91 9.39 -10.97
N ASP A 195 0.87 9.99 -12.15
CA ASP A 195 1.28 11.37 -12.41
C ASP A 195 0.18 12.39 -12.07
N GLU A 196 -1.09 11.97 -12.10
CA GLU A 196 -2.24 12.77 -11.72
C GLU A 196 -2.54 12.66 -10.22
N PHE A 197 -2.53 11.45 -9.69
CA PHE A 197 -2.82 11.15 -8.29
C PHE A 197 -1.74 10.21 -7.73
N VAL A 198 -0.73 10.79 -7.08
CA VAL A 198 0.49 10.07 -6.71
C VAL A 198 0.19 8.98 -5.66
N PRO A 199 0.48 7.70 -5.96
CA PRO A 199 0.19 6.59 -5.05
C PRO A 199 1.10 6.58 -3.81
N ALA A 200 0.78 5.70 -2.86
CA ALA A 200 1.67 5.45 -1.74
C ALA A 200 2.99 4.80 -2.20
N PRO A 201 4.11 5.09 -1.53
CA PRO A 201 5.38 4.41 -1.80
C PRO A 201 5.21 2.88 -1.81
N ALA A 202 5.72 2.22 -2.84
CA ALA A 202 5.59 0.78 -3.09
C ALA A 202 4.14 0.27 -3.28
N GLN A 203 3.17 1.12 -3.63
CA GLN A 203 1.82 0.65 -3.97
C GLN A 203 1.86 -0.35 -5.14
N GLY A 204 1.11 -1.45 -5.00
CA GLY A 204 1.03 -2.52 -5.98
C GLY A 204 2.07 -3.64 -5.78
N VAL A 205 3.04 -3.48 -4.88
CA VAL A 205 4.13 -4.44 -4.63
C VAL A 205 3.88 -5.25 -3.36
N LEU A 206 4.27 -6.53 -3.37
CA LEU A 206 4.32 -7.38 -2.18
C LEU A 206 5.75 -7.38 -1.62
N ALA A 207 5.87 -7.30 -0.29
CA ALA A 207 7.11 -7.50 0.44
C ALA A 207 7.16 -8.91 1.02
N LEU A 208 8.28 -9.59 0.84
CA LEU A 208 8.57 -10.91 1.36
C LEU A 208 9.57 -10.76 2.50
N GLN A 209 9.06 -10.79 3.75
CA GLN A 209 9.85 -10.54 4.97
C GLN A 209 10.22 -11.86 5.62
N ILE A 210 11.48 -12.01 5.99
CA ILE A 210 12.05 -13.20 6.64
C ILE A 210 12.96 -12.81 7.79
N ARG A 211 13.43 -13.80 8.55
CA ARG A 211 14.56 -13.63 9.46
C ARG A 211 15.83 -13.36 8.65
N SER A 212 16.62 -12.37 9.04
CA SER A 212 17.88 -12.01 8.35
C SER A 212 18.92 -13.14 8.38
N ALA A 213 18.83 -14.03 9.35
CA ALA A 213 19.72 -15.19 9.49
C ALA A 213 19.33 -16.38 8.57
N ASP A 214 18.17 -16.35 7.91
CA ASP A 214 17.68 -17.44 7.06
C ASP A 214 18.20 -17.31 5.63
N ILE A 215 19.48 -17.66 5.44
CA ILE A 215 20.18 -17.50 4.16
C ILE A 215 19.62 -18.44 3.08
N GLU A 216 19.18 -19.65 3.44
CA GLU A 216 18.64 -20.61 2.49
C GLU A 216 17.31 -20.10 1.90
N LEU A 217 16.41 -19.64 2.76
CA LEU A 217 15.14 -19.06 2.30
C LEU A 217 15.36 -17.78 1.51
N LYS A 218 16.32 -16.94 1.92
CA LYS A 218 16.71 -15.74 1.16
C LYS A 218 17.10 -16.09 -0.28
N HIS A 219 17.94 -17.11 -0.49
CA HIS A 219 18.34 -17.57 -1.81
C HIS A 219 17.15 -18.10 -2.62
N ALA A 220 16.23 -18.85 -1.99
CA ALA A 220 15.02 -19.31 -2.67
C ALA A 220 14.14 -18.11 -3.13
N LEU A 221 13.98 -17.10 -2.28
CA LEU A 221 13.18 -15.90 -2.59
C LEU A 221 13.80 -15.03 -3.69
N GLN A 222 15.11 -15.04 -3.89
CA GLN A 222 15.75 -14.32 -4.99
C GLN A 222 15.25 -14.79 -6.38
N GLN A 223 14.74 -16.02 -6.50
CA GLN A 223 14.19 -16.54 -7.75
C GLN A 223 12.83 -15.94 -8.11
N ILE A 224 12.14 -15.33 -7.15
CA ILE A 224 10.86 -14.65 -7.34
C ILE A 224 10.95 -13.14 -7.10
N ASN A 225 12.16 -12.64 -6.84
CA ASN A 225 12.42 -11.22 -6.67
C ASN A 225 12.38 -10.48 -8.01
N ASP A 226 11.82 -9.27 -8.01
CA ASP A 226 11.91 -8.34 -9.14
C ASP A 226 12.93 -7.22 -8.81
N PRO A 227 14.20 -7.34 -9.26
CA PRO A 227 15.24 -6.36 -8.93
C PRO A 227 14.96 -4.97 -9.48
N ALA A 228 14.30 -4.88 -10.65
CA ALA A 228 13.96 -3.60 -11.27
C ALA A 228 12.93 -2.85 -10.43
N VAL A 229 11.87 -3.54 -10.01
CA VAL A 229 10.87 -2.98 -9.09
C VAL A 229 11.51 -2.66 -7.75
N GLN A 230 12.32 -3.57 -7.19
CA GLN A 230 13.00 -3.37 -5.90
C GLN A 230 13.81 -2.06 -5.87
N LYS A 231 14.54 -1.76 -6.94
CA LYS A 231 15.31 -0.53 -7.08
C LYS A 231 14.43 0.72 -7.02
N LEU A 232 13.33 0.73 -7.76
CA LEU A 232 12.41 1.88 -7.80
C LEU A 232 11.71 2.11 -6.47
N ILE A 233 11.17 1.05 -5.87
CA ILE A 233 10.47 1.18 -4.58
C ILE A 233 11.43 1.45 -3.43
N HIS A 234 12.71 1.08 -3.54
CA HIS A 234 13.73 1.47 -2.57
C HIS A 234 13.88 2.99 -2.52
N LEU A 235 13.91 3.65 -3.68
CA LEU A 235 13.91 5.12 -3.76
C LEU A 235 12.64 5.70 -3.13
N GLU A 236 11.45 5.21 -3.53
CA GLU A 236 10.17 5.69 -3.01
C GLU A 236 10.08 5.58 -1.48
N ARG A 237 10.47 4.44 -0.93
CA ARG A 237 10.47 4.17 0.51
C ARG A 237 11.57 4.93 1.26
N SER A 238 12.71 5.19 0.62
CA SER A 238 13.78 6.01 1.20
C SER A 238 13.32 7.46 1.40
N VAL A 239 12.56 8.03 0.45
CA VAL A 239 11.95 9.36 0.64
C VAL A 239 11.01 9.35 1.85
N LEU A 240 10.11 8.35 1.96
CA LEU A 240 9.20 8.21 3.12
C LEU A 240 9.97 8.07 4.44
N SER A 241 11.02 7.26 4.46
CA SER A 241 11.85 7.02 5.65
C SER A 241 12.58 8.29 6.11
N LEU A 242 13.15 9.05 5.18
CA LEU A 242 13.86 10.31 5.47
C LEU A 242 12.94 11.43 5.94
N MET A 243 11.65 11.35 5.66
CA MET A 243 10.62 12.25 6.17
C MET A 243 10.12 11.85 7.57
N ASP A 244 10.74 10.83 8.22
CA ASP A 244 10.29 10.21 9.47
C ASP A 244 8.80 9.77 9.40
N GLY A 245 8.35 9.48 8.19
CA GLY A 245 6.95 9.22 7.90
C GLY A 245 6.59 7.74 7.96
N GLY A 246 5.36 7.49 8.41
CA GLY A 246 4.64 6.23 8.28
C GLY A 246 3.41 6.41 7.39
N CYS A 247 2.46 5.46 7.47
CA CYS A 247 1.20 5.49 6.70
C CYS A 247 0.31 6.71 6.98
N GLN A 248 0.60 7.49 8.01
CA GLN A 248 -0.15 8.70 8.40
C GLN A 248 0.36 9.96 7.70
N LEU A 249 1.60 9.95 7.15
CA LEU A 249 2.13 11.11 6.45
C LEU A 249 1.37 11.33 5.13
N PRO A 250 0.92 12.57 4.82
CA PRO A 250 0.28 12.89 3.55
C PRO A 250 1.29 12.95 2.40
N LEU A 251 1.98 11.84 2.14
CA LEU A 251 3.04 11.71 1.15
C LEU A 251 2.71 10.63 0.14
N GLY A 252 2.67 10.98 -1.13
CA GLY A 252 2.73 10.10 -2.28
C GLY A 252 4.12 10.16 -2.92
N VAL A 253 4.70 9.01 -3.28
CA VAL A 253 5.93 8.94 -4.06
C VAL A 253 5.83 7.79 -5.04
N PHE A 254 6.09 8.07 -6.30
CA PHE A 254 6.07 7.08 -7.37
C PHE A 254 7.21 7.32 -8.36
N CYS A 255 7.96 6.28 -8.67
CA CYS A 255 9.03 6.31 -9.65
C CYS A 255 8.67 5.44 -10.87
N ASP A 256 8.69 6.03 -12.08
CA ASP A 256 8.38 5.37 -13.34
C ASP A 256 9.62 5.07 -14.22
N ASN A 257 10.82 5.10 -13.66
CA ASN A 257 12.12 5.02 -14.35
C ASN A 257 12.56 6.29 -15.10
N LYS A 258 11.68 7.25 -15.34
CA LYS A 258 11.99 8.52 -15.99
C LYS A 258 11.90 9.67 -15.00
N TYR A 259 10.87 9.62 -14.17
CA TYR A 259 10.58 10.65 -13.18
C TYR A 259 10.24 10.05 -11.83
N VAL A 260 10.47 10.84 -10.80
CA VAL A 260 9.92 10.62 -9.46
C VAL A 260 8.83 11.66 -9.25
N HIS A 261 7.60 11.19 -9.16
CA HIS A 261 6.41 11.98 -8.86
C HIS A 261 6.23 12.02 -7.36
N VAL A 262 6.02 13.19 -6.80
CA VAL A 262 5.80 13.39 -5.35
C VAL A 262 4.58 14.27 -5.15
N ALA A 263 3.68 13.84 -4.29
CA ALA A 263 2.62 14.69 -3.73
C ALA A 263 2.82 14.75 -2.22
N PHE A 264 2.96 15.94 -1.66
CA PHE A 264 3.24 16.14 -0.25
C PHE A 264 2.40 17.26 0.34
N SER A 265 1.95 17.06 1.56
CA SER A 265 1.33 18.08 2.39
C SER A 265 1.85 17.97 3.83
N ASP A 266 1.80 19.07 4.57
CA ASP A 266 2.26 19.11 5.96
C ASP A 266 1.29 18.37 6.90
N ASP A 267 -0.01 18.35 6.54
CA ASP A 267 -1.02 17.52 7.19
C ASP A 267 -2.14 17.07 6.23
N ALA A 268 -3.02 16.18 6.69
CA ALA A 268 -4.07 15.59 5.88
C ALA A 268 -5.19 16.57 5.48
N MET A 269 -5.30 17.71 6.15
CA MET A 269 -6.36 18.71 5.94
C MET A 269 -5.90 19.88 5.07
N HIS A 270 -4.64 19.88 4.63
CA HIS A 270 -4.12 20.85 3.68
C HIS A 270 -3.93 20.22 2.28
N PRO A 271 -4.12 21.01 1.20
CA PRO A 271 -3.89 20.54 -0.16
C PRO A 271 -2.46 20.08 -0.39
N SER A 272 -2.28 18.98 -1.11
CA SER A 272 -0.96 18.53 -1.52
C SER A 272 -0.31 19.49 -2.53
N ARG A 273 0.99 19.68 -2.40
CA ARG A 273 1.88 20.26 -3.42
C ARG A 273 2.43 19.12 -4.27
N TYR A 274 2.56 19.34 -5.57
CA TYR A 274 3.02 18.33 -6.52
C TYR A 274 4.40 18.68 -7.07
N PHE A 275 5.27 17.69 -7.12
CA PHE A 275 6.64 17.81 -7.60
C PHE A 275 6.95 16.67 -8.56
N ARG A 276 7.79 16.95 -9.56
CA ARG A 276 8.31 15.96 -10.49
C ARG A 276 9.80 16.16 -10.68
N PHE A 277 10.58 15.15 -10.36
CA PHE A 277 12.03 15.15 -10.47
C PHE A 277 12.48 14.17 -11.56
N PRO A 278 13.38 14.52 -12.48
CA PRO A 278 14.00 13.53 -13.35
C PRO A 278 14.69 12.44 -12.51
N TYR A 279 14.39 11.17 -12.81
CA TYR A 279 14.97 10.05 -12.07
C TYR A 279 16.50 10.05 -12.17
N LYS A 280 17.16 9.78 -11.07
CA LYS A 280 18.61 9.59 -10.98
C LYS A 280 18.92 8.33 -10.20
N ASP A 281 19.79 7.49 -10.76
CA ASP A 281 20.32 6.31 -10.08
C ASP A 281 21.49 6.74 -9.17
N ASP A 282 21.15 7.44 -8.09
CA ASP A 282 22.09 8.02 -7.13
C ASP A 282 21.56 7.72 -5.71
N PRO A 283 22.32 7.02 -4.85
CA PRO A 283 21.90 6.74 -3.46
C PRO A 283 21.58 7.99 -2.64
N GLY A 284 22.17 9.13 -2.97
CA GLY A 284 21.89 10.42 -2.32
C GLY A 284 20.65 11.14 -2.87
N PHE A 285 20.02 10.61 -3.94
CA PHE A 285 18.91 11.29 -4.60
C PHE A 285 17.64 11.41 -3.70
N PRO A 286 17.24 10.39 -2.92
CA PRO A 286 16.11 10.55 -1.99
C PRO A 286 16.30 11.70 -1.01
N LYS A 287 17.52 11.90 -0.49
CA LYS A 287 17.84 13.00 0.42
C LYS A 287 17.66 14.37 -0.25
N LYS A 288 18.10 14.52 -1.51
CA LYS A 288 17.92 15.77 -2.30
C LYS A 288 16.42 16.08 -2.52
N ILE A 289 15.60 15.05 -2.75
CA ILE A 289 14.14 15.21 -2.85
C ILE A 289 13.58 15.75 -1.52
N VAL A 290 13.93 15.13 -0.40
CA VAL A 290 13.44 15.54 0.92
C VAL A 290 13.87 16.96 1.29
N GLU A 291 15.13 17.32 1.06
CA GLU A 291 15.63 18.68 1.24
C GLU A 291 14.81 19.70 0.45
N HIS A 292 14.49 19.37 -0.81
CA HIS A 292 13.64 20.24 -1.64
C HIS A 292 12.23 20.40 -1.08
N LEU A 293 11.60 19.32 -0.59
CA LEU A 293 10.25 19.36 0.00
C LEU A 293 10.23 20.23 1.27
N GLN A 294 11.27 20.12 2.11
CA GLN A 294 11.39 20.89 3.37
C GLN A 294 11.68 22.36 3.14
N HIS A 295 12.50 22.73 2.15
CA HIS A 295 12.82 24.14 1.83
C HIS A 295 11.63 24.92 1.25
N GLN A 296 10.57 24.27 0.82
CA GLN A 296 9.35 24.92 0.33
C GLN A 296 8.27 25.06 1.42
N GLN A 297 8.62 24.79 2.69
CA GLN A 297 7.74 24.99 3.84
C GLN A 297 7.80 26.44 4.41
N VAL A 298 8.54 27.35 3.77
CA VAL A 298 8.69 28.77 4.18
C VAL A 298 7.84 29.71 3.33
#